data_771861d0b8e07cc46bd60d6f806fb3e6
#
_entry.id   771861d0b8e07cc46bd60d6f806fb3e6
#
_cell.length_a   1.000
_cell.length_b   1.000
_cell.length_c   1.000
_cell.angle_alpha   90.00
_cell.angle_beta   90.00
_cell.angle_gamma   90.00
#
_symmetry.space_group_name_H-M   'P 1'
#
loop_
_entity.id
_entity.type
_entity.pdbx_description
1 polymer ?
#
loop_
_entity_poly.entity_id
_entity_poly.type
_entity_poly.pdbx_seq_one_letter_code
_entity_poly.pdbx_strand_id
1 'polypeptide(L)'
;MNKFFVFVTIVIIMLAGTFYAQDIEVTVHRTQIDSTLGSEMVFDFEVVNISQYQQTVFEVRTINDLPADWQSSLCFGINCFSPTADSIATVPPIADPLEPGDTLITSLHVYALNNEGTANVQIQVGTFRNPTSRITIDFTAAVNPVSVEEEKTFVKEYFIEQNYPNPFNPSTKINYGIKKAGNVEISVYNILGNKVATLLNGFKPAGRHSISFNATNLSSGVYFYRINSNGFVETRKMILEK
;
A
#
# COMPACT_ATOMS: atom_id res chain seq x y z
N MET A 1 21.80 -20.12 -33.03
CA MET A 1 22.33 -19.85 -31.67
C MET A 1 21.24 -19.18 -30.85
N ASN A 2 20.44 -19.98 -30.16
CA ASN A 2 19.34 -19.48 -29.31
C ASN A 2 19.90 -19.08 -27.94
N LYS A 3 19.80 -17.79 -27.61
CA LYS A 3 20.09 -17.31 -26.27
C LYS A 3 18.83 -17.45 -25.43
N PHE A 4 18.79 -18.45 -24.56
CA PHE A 4 17.83 -18.58 -23.48
C PHE A 4 18.12 -17.47 -22.44
N PHE A 5 17.22 -16.52 -22.30
CA PHE A 5 17.19 -15.63 -21.15
C PHE A 5 16.53 -16.39 -19.99
N VAL A 6 17.33 -16.75 -19.00
CA VAL A 6 16.83 -17.25 -17.72
C VAL A 6 16.39 -16.05 -16.91
N PHE A 7 15.10 -15.85 -16.76
CA PHE A 7 14.55 -14.93 -15.75
C PHE A 7 14.78 -15.55 -14.36
N VAL A 8 15.75 -15.01 -13.62
CA VAL A 8 15.88 -15.30 -12.19
C VAL A 8 14.84 -14.45 -11.47
N THR A 9 13.72 -15.06 -11.13
CA THR A 9 12.75 -14.50 -10.20
C THR A 9 13.39 -14.53 -8.81
N ILE A 10 13.84 -13.38 -8.30
CA ILE A 10 14.28 -13.26 -6.91
C ILE A 10 13.01 -13.32 -6.05
N VAL A 11 12.72 -14.49 -5.53
CA VAL A 11 11.72 -14.67 -4.46
C VAL A 11 12.37 -14.11 -3.20
N ILE A 12 11.97 -12.91 -2.78
CA ILE A 12 12.29 -12.38 -1.46
C ILE A 12 11.52 -13.24 -0.47
N ILE A 13 12.18 -14.23 0.12
CA ILE A 13 11.65 -15.02 1.23
C ILE A 13 11.59 -14.07 2.42
N MET A 14 10.37 -13.66 2.81
CA MET A 14 10.13 -12.99 4.08
C MET A 14 10.50 -13.98 5.18
N LEU A 15 11.60 -13.72 5.88
CA LEU A 15 12.04 -14.52 7.01
C LEU A 15 11.18 -14.17 8.24
N ALA A 16 10.00 -14.78 8.32
CA ALA A 16 9.40 -15.05 9.62
C ALA A 16 10.26 -16.14 10.27
N GLY A 17 10.65 -15.96 11.52
CA GLY A 17 11.57 -16.89 12.17
C GLY A 17 11.27 -17.03 13.66
N THR A 18 11.64 -18.19 14.20
CA THR A 18 11.65 -18.43 15.63
C THR A 18 13.09 -18.30 16.12
N PHE A 19 13.33 -17.48 17.13
CA PHE A 19 14.62 -17.20 17.71
C PHE A 19 14.65 -17.66 19.17
N TYR A 20 15.77 -18.20 19.60
CA TYR A 20 15.94 -18.72 20.96
C TYR A 20 17.04 -17.96 21.70
N ALA A 21 16.72 -17.53 22.92
CA ALA A 21 17.71 -17.21 23.95
C ALA A 21 17.59 -18.27 25.06
N GLN A 22 18.49 -18.28 25.99
CA GLN A 22 18.59 -19.35 27.02
C GLN A 22 17.27 -19.56 27.80
N ASP A 23 16.48 -18.50 28.01
CA ASP A 23 15.29 -18.50 28.86
C ASP A 23 13.99 -18.22 28.09
N ILE A 24 14.10 -17.71 26.86
CA ILE A 24 12.93 -17.29 26.06
C ILE A 24 13.04 -17.75 24.62
N GLU A 25 11.90 -17.98 24.02
CA GLU A 25 11.68 -18.16 22.59
C GLU A 25 10.92 -16.95 22.04
N VAL A 26 11.36 -16.40 20.91
CA VAL A 26 10.68 -15.28 20.27
C VAL A 26 10.27 -15.69 18.86
N THR A 27 8.96 -15.62 18.60
CA THR A 27 8.39 -15.87 17.27
C THR A 27 7.97 -14.54 16.63
N VAL A 28 8.58 -14.21 15.51
CA VAL A 28 8.29 -12.99 14.74
C VAL A 28 7.47 -13.33 13.51
N HIS A 29 6.30 -12.71 13.37
CA HIS A 29 5.39 -13.00 12.25
C HIS A 29 5.80 -12.30 10.97
N ARG A 30 6.30 -11.08 11.05
CA ARG A 30 6.84 -10.31 9.92
C ARG A 30 7.86 -9.29 10.38
N THR A 31 8.85 -9.02 9.55
CA THR A 31 9.91 -8.02 9.81
C THR A 31 9.89 -6.87 8.80
N GLN A 32 9.03 -6.95 7.77
CA GLN A 32 8.88 -5.90 6.77
C GLN A 32 7.41 -5.64 6.48
N ILE A 33 7.03 -4.35 6.40
CA ILE A 33 5.70 -3.90 6.00
C ILE A 33 5.87 -2.71 5.06
N ASP A 34 5.24 -2.82 3.88
CA ASP A 34 5.03 -1.71 2.95
C ASP A 34 3.58 -1.22 3.09
N SER A 35 3.40 0.10 3.15
CA SER A 35 2.08 0.69 3.37
C SER A 35 1.95 2.05 2.67
N THR A 36 0.92 2.81 3.02
CA THR A 36 0.60 4.12 2.48
C THR A 36 0.74 5.21 3.54
N LEU A 37 0.84 6.47 3.11
CA LEU A 37 0.85 7.63 4.01
C LEU A 37 -0.38 7.63 4.93
N GLY A 38 -0.16 8.02 6.19
CA GLY A 38 -1.19 8.05 7.22
C GLY A 38 -1.53 6.70 7.81
N SER A 39 -0.81 5.63 7.45
CA SER A 39 -1.05 4.29 7.97
C SER A 39 -0.26 4.00 9.24
N GLU A 40 -0.80 3.09 10.02
CA GLU A 40 -0.11 2.42 11.12
C GLU A 40 0.37 1.05 10.64
N MET A 41 1.64 0.78 10.82
CA MET A 41 2.27 -0.51 10.51
C MET A 41 2.59 -1.24 11.80
N VAL A 42 1.98 -2.41 12.00
CA VAL A 42 2.08 -3.18 13.24
C VAL A 42 2.88 -4.47 12.98
N PHE A 43 3.94 -4.63 13.74
CA PHE A 43 4.80 -5.81 13.73
C PHE A 43 4.56 -6.60 15.02
N ASP A 44 3.72 -7.62 14.93
CA ASP A 44 3.42 -8.50 16.05
C ASP A 44 4.48 -9.59 16.19
N PHE A 45 4.85 -9.87 17.44
CA PHE A 45 5.70 -11.00 17.80
C PHE A 45 5.34 -11.53 19.19
N GLU A 46 5.70 -12.75 19.45
CA GLU A 46 5.41 -13.47 20.68
C GLU A 46 6.69 -13.82 21.40
N VAL A 47 6.68 -13.66 22.73
CA VAL A 47 7.79 -14.05 23.61
C VAL A 47 7.27 -15.11 24.58
N VAL A 48 7.81 -16.31 24.51
CA VAL A 48 7.46 -17.44 25.37
C VAL A 48 8.56 -17.67 26.40
N ASN A 49 8.19 -17.78 27.67
CA ASN A 49 9.12 -18.23 28.71
C ASN A 49 9.30 -19.76 28.61
N ILE A 50 10.42 -20.20 28.05
CA ILE A 50 10.78 -21.62 27.93
C ILE A 50 11.61 -22.14 29.11
N SER A 51 11.89 -21.31 30.10
CA SER A 51 12.65 -21.69 31.29
C SER A 51 11.73 -22.31 32.37
N GLN A 52 12.37 -22.82 33.43
CA GLN A 52 11.66 -23.38 34.61
C GLN A 52 11.37 -22.32 35.68
N TYR A 53 11.67 -21.06 35.42
CA TYR A 53 11.55 -19.97 36.38
C TYR A 53 10.72 -18.83 35.83
N GLN A 54 10.08 -18.08 36.71
CA GLN A 54 9.44 -16.82 36.36
C GLN A 54 10.47 -15.85 35.74
N GLN A 55 10.11 -15.20 34.64
CA GLN A 55 10.97 -14.29 33.89
C GLN A 55 10.33 -12.90 33.81
N THR A 56 11.09 -11.90 34.18
CA THR A 56 10.79 -10.51 33.78
C THR A 56 11.45 -10.27 32.44
N VAL A 57 10.62 -10.15 31.40
CA VAL A 57 11.06 -9.85 30.03
C VAL A 57 11.24 -8.36 29.88
N PHE A 58 12.26 -7.94 29.17
CA PHE A 58 12.44 -6.56 28.74
C PHE A 58 12.64 -6.49 27.23
N GLU A 59 12.23 -5.36 26.68
CA GLU A 59 12.49 -4.98 25.30
C GLU A 59 13.21 -3.64 25.29
N VAL A 60 14.23 -3.53 24.44
CA VAL A 60 15.01 -2.29 24.26
C VAL A 60 15.07 -1.98 22.78
N ARG A 61 14.59 -0.82 22.40
CA ARG A 61 14.72 -0.27 21.06
C ARG A 61 16.11 0.33 20.92
N THR A 62 17.02 -0.37 20.24
CA THR A 62 18.44 0.02 20.10
C THR A 62 18.70 0.87 18.86
N ILE A 63 17.85 0.75 17.83
CA ILE A 63 17.84 1.60 16.65
C ILE A 63 16.41 2.08 16.44
N ASN A 64 16.25 3.39 16.18
CA ASN A 64 14.98 4.02 15.87
C ASN A 64 15.22 5.06 14.77
N ASP A 65 15.62 4.60 13.60
CA ASP A 65 15.89 5.43 12.43
C ASP A 65 14.58 5.62 11.64
N LEU A 66 13.93 6.74 11.88
CA LEU A 66 12.62 7.09 11.33
C LEU A 66 12.74 8.28 10.39
N PRO A 67 11.99 8.30 9.27
CA PRO A 67 11.76 9.52 8.51
C PRO A 67 11.21 10.65 9.37
N ALA A 68 11.39 11.90 8.93
CA ALA A 68 10.83 13.06 9.63
C ALA A 68 9.31 12.88 9.84
N ASP A 69 8.82 13.30 11.00
CA ASP A 69 7.40 13.20 11.42
C ASP A 69 6.85 11.77 11.62
N TRP A 70 7.68 10.72 11.44
CA TRP A 70 7.27 9.39 11.82
C TRP A 70 7.47 9.13 13.30
N GLN A 71 6.69 8.21 13.84
CA GLN A 71 6.78 7.79 15.24
C GLN A 71 6.78 6.27 15.33
N SER A 72 7.40 5.73 16.37
CA SER A 72 7.27 4.32 16.71
C SER A 72 7.02 4.13 18.19
N SER A 73 6.23 3.11 18.54
CA SER A 73 5.89 2.75 19.91
C SER A 73 6.05 1.27 20.14
N LEU A 74 6.53 0.89 21.33
CA LEU A 74 6.53 -0.49 21.81
C LEU A 74 5.24 -0.75 22.58
N CYS A 75 4.63 -1.94 22.42
CA CYS A 75 3.36 -2.26 23.05
C CYS A 75 3.38 -3.67 23.65
N PHE A 76 2.88 -3.82 24.88
CA PHE A 76 2.52 -5.13 25.47
C PHE A 76 1.01 -5.36 25.36
N GLY A 77 0.60 -6.25 24.46
CA GLY A 77 -0.80 -6.44 24.12
C GLY A 77 -1.44 -5.12 23.66
N ILE A 78 -2.44 -4.64 24.40
CA ILE A 78 -3.14 -3.38 24.08
C ILE A 78 -2.49 -2.12 24.69
N ASN A 79 -1.48 -2.28 25.53
CA ASN A 79 -0.85 -1.18 26.25
C ASN A 79 0.38 -0.68 25.47
N CYS A 80 0.23 0.43 24.76
CA CYS A 80 1.33 1.07 24.04
C CYS A 80 2.00 2.16 24.87
N PHE A 81 3.32 2.22 24.78
CA PHE A 81 4.14 3.16 25.51
C PHE A 81 4.42 4.42 24.68
N SER A 82 4.84 5.49 25.35
CA SER A 82 5.22 6.73 24.68
C SER A 82 6.25 6.45 23.57
N PRO A 83 6.17 7.13 22.40
CA PRO A 83 7.20 7.05 21.37
C PRO A 83 8.62 7.37 21.82
N THR A 84 8.76 8.08 22.97
CA THR A 84 10.03 8.39 23.58
C THR A 84 10.56 7.30 24.53
N ALA A 85 9.79 6.25 24.78
CA ALA A 85 10.22 5.12 25.59
C ALA A 85 11.02 4.13 24.73
N ASP A 86 12.33 4.05 24.98
CA ASP A 86 13.22 3.12 24.29
C ASP A 86 13.36 1.77 25.00
N SER A 87 12.77 1.61 26.18
CA SER A 87 12.76 0.33 26.90
C SER A 87 11.49 0.13 27.69
N ILE A 88 10.99 -1.10 27.68
CA ILE A 88 9.82 -1.53 28.42
C ILE A 88 10.11 -2.89 29.06
N ALA A 89 9.40 -3.22 30.14
CA ALA A 89 9.56 -4.49 30.81
C ALA A 89 8.25 -4.99 31.42
N THR A 90 8.13 -6.32 31.60
CA THR A 90 7.00 -6.96 32.28
C THR A 90 7.13 -6.75 33.79
N VAL A 91 6.72 -5.56 34.26
CA VAL A 91 6.68 -5.20 35.67
C VAL A 91 5.31 -4.65 36.02
N PRO A 92 4.70 -5.07 37.19
CA PRO A 92 3.42 -4.51 37.61
C PRO A 92 3.50 -2.99 37.82
N PRO A 93 2.43 -2.22 37.51
CA PRO A 93 1.10 -2.70 37.05
C PRO A 93 0.97 -2.83 35.53
N ILE A 94 2.04 -2.71 34.78
CA ILE A 94 2.04 -2.66 33.30
C ILE A 94 1.79 -4.03 32.70
N ALA A 95 2.58 -5.01 33.12
CA ALA A 95 2.44 -6.41 32.78
C ALA A 95 3.07 -7.26 33.90
N ASP A 96 2.56 -8.45 34.12
CA ASP A 96 3.14 -9.38 35.07
C ASP A 96 4.34 -10.11 34.46
N PRO A 97 5.36 -10.48 35.28
CA PRO A 97 6.40 -11.39 34.84
C PRO A 97 5.81 -12.71 34.36
N LEU A 98 6.45 -13.31 33.35
CA LEU A 98 5.99 -14.54 32.70
C LEU A 98 6.33 -15.77 33.54
N GLU A 99 5.32 -16.56 33.91
CA GLU A 99 5.52 -17.89 34.47
C GLU A 99 6.06 -18.87 33.42
N PRO A 100 6.63 -20.02 33.80
CA PRO A 100 7.07 -21.02 32.84
C PRO A 100 5.94 -21.46 31.89
N GLY A 101 6.18 -21.32 30.59
CA GLY A 101 5.21 -21.61 29.53
C GLY A 101 4.29 -20.46 29.15
N ASP A 102 4.30 -19.35 29.88
CA ASP A 102 3.50 -18.16 29.53
C ASP A 102 4.02 -17.50 28.25
N THR A 103 3.09 -16.87 27.53
CA THR A 103 3.36 -16.13 26.29
C THR A 103 2.99 -14.66 26.49
N LEU A 104 3.95 -13.77 26.18
CA LEU A 104 3.73 -12.34 26.04
C LEU A 104 3.47 -12.03 24.56
N ILE A 105 2.33 -11.45 24.26
CA ILE A 105 2.06 -10.85 22.95
C ILE A 105 2.55 -9.42 23.00
N THR A 106 3.43 -9.07 22.09
CA THR A 106 4.04 -7.76 21.99
C THR A 106 4.09 -7.27 20.56
N SER A 107 4.21 -5.96 20.36
CA SER A 107 4.25 -5.38 19.03
C SER A 107 5.07 -4.09 18.96
N LEU A 108 5.66 -3.86 17.80
CA LEU A 108 6.18 -2.57 17.39
C LEU A 108 5.16 -1.90 16.47
N HIS A 109 4.73 -0.71 16.81
CA HIS A 109 3.87 0.13 15.99
C HIS A 109 4.70 1.24 15.36
N VAL A 110 4.61 1.41 14.05
CA VAL A 110 5.25 2.49 13.29
C VAL A 110 4.19 3.29 12.57
N TYR A 111 4.17 4.61 12.83
CA TYR A 111 3.19 5.55 12.27
C TYR A 111 3.85 6.40 11.20
N ALA A 112 3.43 6.25 9.96
CA ALA A 112 3.85 7.07 8.83
C ALA A 112 2.90 8.25 8.65
N LEU A 113 3.24 9.42 9.16
CA LEU A 113 2.30 10.56 9.19
C LEU A 113 2.23 11.29 7.84
N ASN A 114 3.25 12.09 7.49
CA ASN A 114 3.15 13.03 6.38
C ASN A 114 4.18 12.83 5.28
N ASN A 115 5.21 12.03 5.52
CA ASN A 115 6.33 11.85 4.59
C ASN A 115 6.47 10.38 4.17
N GLU A 116 6.82 10.19 2.91
CA GLU A 116 7.29 8.91 2.40
C GLU A 116 8.69 8.61 2.92
N GLY A 117 9.04 7.35 3.00
CA GLY A 117 10.36 6.94 3.45
C GLY A 117 10.41 5.51 3.97
N THR A 118 11.55 5.17 4.54
CA THR A 118 11.78 3.86 5.16
C THR A 118 12.28 4.06 6.58
N ALA A 119 11.61 3.43 7.52
CA ALA A 119 12.02 3.35 8.91
C ALA A 119 12.75 2.03 9.16
N ASN A 120 13.86 2.09 9.88
CA ASN A 120 14.57 0.91 10.37
C ASN A 120 14.58 0.95 11.91
N VAL A 121 13.95 -0.05 12.51
CA VAL A 121 13.84 -0.16 13.96
C VAL A 121 14.44 -1.48 14.41
N GLN A 122 15.34 -1.43 15.37
CA GLN A 122 15.93 -2.64 15.97
C GLN A 122 15.48 -2.76 17.43
N ILE A 123 14.97 -3.94 17.77
CA ILE A 123 14.56 -4.29 19.13
C ILE A 123 15.42 -5.43 19.65
N GLN A 124 15.88 -5.31 20.89
CA GLN A 124 16.49 -6.41 21.63
C GLN A 124 15.54 -6.88 22.72
N VAL A 125 15.27 -8.17 22.72
CA VAL A 125 14.43 -8.84 23.72
C VAL A 125 15.31 -9.71 24.61
N GLY A 126 15.12 -9.63 25.91
CA GLY A 126 15.88 -10.43 26.88
C GLY A 126 15.15 -10.55 28.22
N THR A 127 15.81 -11.21 29.19
CA THR A 127 15.30 -11.36 30.54
C THR A 127 16.22 -10.73 31.57
N PHE A 128 15.67 -10.23 32.69
CA PHE A 128 16.49 -9.68 33.76
C PHE A 128 17.35 -10.74 34.46
N ARG A 129 16.96 -12.00 34.37
CA ARG A 129 17.75 -13.11 34.93
C ARG A 129 19.00 -13.36 34.10
N ASN A 130 18.95 -13.16 32.80
CA ASN A 130 20.08 -13.36 31.87
C ASN A 130 20.22 -12.18 30.89
N PRO A 131 20.58 -10.98 31.36
CA PRO A 131 20.53 -9.75 30.59
C PRO A 131 21.55 -9.68 29.43
N THR A 132 22.50 -10.59 29.38
CA THR A 132 23.49 -10.68 28.30
C THR A 132 23.03 -11.56 27.13
N SER A 133 22.08 -12.47 27.38
CA SER A 133 21.46 -13.30 26.33
C SER A 133 20.26 -12.60 25.75
N ARG A 134 20.44 -11.93 24.60
CA ARG A 134 19.40 -11.13 23.95
C ARG A 134 19.16 -11.60 22.54
N ILE A 135 17.92 -11.56 22.12
CA ILE A 135 17.49 -11.76 20.74
C ILE A 135 17.36 -10.38 20.11
N THR A 136 18.04 -10.17 18.98
CA THR A 136 17.95 -8.93 18.21
C THR A 136 17.04 -9.14 16.99
N ILE A 137 16.10 -8.23 16.80
CA ILE A 137 15.12 -8.27 15.72
C ILE A 137 15.19 -6.94 14.98
N ASP A 138 15.36 -6.98 13.67
CA ASP A 138 15.37 -5.81 12.79
C ASP A 138 14.03 -5.72 12.06
N PHE A 139 13.38 -4.57 12.16
CA PHE A 139 12.11 -4.26 11.49
C PHE A 139 12.30 -3.15 10.48
N THR A 140 11.68 -3.31 9.30
CA THR A 140 11.65 -2.30 8.25
C THR A 140 10.21 -1.96 7.91
N ALA A 141 9.84 -0.69 8.08
CA ALA A 141 8.56 -0.15 7.67
C ALA A 141 8.79 0.83 6.52
N ALA A 142 8.13 0.64 5.39
CA ALA A 142 8.29 1.52 4.26
C ALA A 142 6.94 2.09 3.80
N VAL A 143 6.90 3.39 3.59
CA VAL A 143 5.94 4.05 2.73
C VAL A 143 6.71 4.48 1.49
N ASN A 144 6.65 3.62 0.53
CA ASN A 144 7.13 3.98 -0.78
C ASN A 144 6.15 5.00 -1.36
N PRO A 145 6.61 6.01 -2.12
CA PRO A 145 5.70 6.66 -3.02
C PRO A 145 4.96 5.50 -3.66
N VAL A 146 3.63 5.48 -3.55
CA VAL A 146 2.88 4.69 -4.49
C VAL A 146 3.36 5.25 -5.82
N SER A 147 4.45 4.71 -6.38
CA SER A 147 4.44 4.50 -7.78
C SER A 147 3.25 3.55 -7.94
N VAL A 148 2.03 4.14 -8.06
CA VAL A 148 1.36 3.87 -9.28
C VAL A 148 2.50 4.03 -10.28
N GLU A 149 3.20 2.92 -10.62
CA GLU A 149 3.41 2.69 -12.01
C GLU A 149 1.97 2.85 -12.52
N GLU A 150 1.53 4.10 -12.74
CA GLU A 150 1.05 4.38 -14.05
C GLU A 150 2.10 3.65 -14.86
N GLU A 151 1.80 2.39 -15.23
CA GLU A 151 2.29 1.93 -16.50
C GLU A 151 2.05 3.18 -17.32
N LYS A 152 3.11 3.96 -17.51
CA LYS A 152 3.23 4.81 -18.68
C LYS A 152 3.25 3.75 -19.75
N THR A 153 2.10 3.15 -19.97
CA THR A 153 1.78 2.40 -21.14
C THR A 153 1.99 3.47 -22.18
N PHE A 154 3.21 3.48 -22.72
CA PHE A 154 3.54 4.34 -23.84
C PHE A 154 2.47 4.01 -24.86
N VAL A 155 1.44 4.85 -24.88
CA VAL A 155 0.38 4.71 -25.86
C VAL A 155 1.04 5.00 -27.18
N LYS A 156 1.35 3.92 -27.91
CA LYS A 156 2.08 4.01 -29.20
C LYS A 156 1.25 4.75 -30.22
N GLU A 157 -0.09 4.74 -30.06
CA GLU A 157 -1.04 5.35 -30.99
C GLU A 157 -2.21 5.99 -30.20
N TYR A 158 -2.81 7.03 -30.78
CA TYR A 158 -4.08 7.55 -30.25
C TYR A 158 -5.18 6.52 -30.46
N PHE A 159 -6.07 6.39 -29.49
CA PHE A 159 -7.25 5.54 -29.62
C PHE A 159 -8.39 6.04 -28.73
N ILE A 160 -9.62 5.63 -29.05
CA ILE A 160 -10.77 5.70 -28.19
C ILE A 160 -11.49 4.37 -28.24
N GLU A 161 -11.70 3.74 -27.06
CA GLU A 161 -12.32 2.42 -26.97
C GLU A 161 -13.83 2.51 -27.01
N GLN A 162 -14.48 1.36 -27.26
CA GLN A 162 -15.92 1.24 -27.10
C GLN A 162 -16.30 1.50 -25.63
N ASN A 163 -17.29 2.31 -25.39
CA ASN A 163 -17.81 2.56 -24.04
C ASN A 163 -18.33 1.28 -23.40
N TYR A 164 -18.12 1.15 -22.12
CA TYR A 164 -18.62 0.00 -21.36
C TYR A 164 -19.30 0.45 -20.05
N PRO A 165 -20.50 -0.06 -19.77
CA PRO A 165 -21.35 -0.93 -20.60
C PRO A 165 -21.87 -0.24 -21.89
N ASN A 166 -22.26 -1.03 -22.90
CA ASN A 166 -22.95 -0.58 -24.10
C ASN A 166 -23.86 -1.74 -24.63
N PRO A 167 -25.20 -1.66 -24.58
CA PRO A 167 -25.99 -0.52 -24.11
C PRO A 167 -25.75 -0.13 -22.65
N PHE A 168 -26.08 1.13 -22.29
CA PHE A 168 -25.85 1.65 -20.93
C PHE A 168 -27.08 2.36 -20.34
N ASN A 169 -27.17 2.37 -18.98
CA ASN A 169 -28.27 2.99 -18.23
C ASN A 169 -27.79 3.55 -16.88
N PRO A 170 -27.91 4.81 -16.59
CA PRO A 170 -27.72 5.96 -17.50
C PRO A 170 -26.23 6.30 -17.64
N SER A 171 -25.32 5.49 -17.05
CA SER A 171 -23.88 5.78 -16.95
C SER A 171 -23.03 4.77 -17.70
N THR A 172 -21.96 5.25 -18.32
CA THR A 172 -20.97 4.43 -19.02
C THR A 172 -19.58 5.04 -18.86
N LYS A 173 -18.53 4.24 -19.10
CA LYS A 173 -17.13 4.64 -19.07
C LYS A 173 -16.53 4.52 -20.46
N ILE A 174 -15.72 5.51 -20.84
CA ILE A 174 -15.00 5.56 -22.11
C ILE A 174 -13.51 5.63 -21.78
N ASN A 175 -12.72 4.68 -22.29
CA ASN A 175 -11.27 4.69 -22.20
C ASN A 175 -10.69 5.28 -23.49
N TYR A 176 -9.59 6.00 -23.38
CA TYR A 176 -8.89 6.59 -24.52
C TYR A 176 -7.39 6.70 -24.25
N GLY A 177 -6.62 6.75 -25.31
CA GLY A 177 -5.16 6.86 -25.25
C GLY A 177 -4.63 8.10 -25.96
N ILE A 178 -3.72 8.80 -25.31
CA ILE A 178 -3.04 10.01 -25.80
C ILE A 178 -1.57 9.69 -26.03
N LYS A 179 -1.14 9.69 -27.31
CA LYS A 179 0.27 9.41 -27.68
C LYS A 179 1.23 10.52 -27.26
N LYS A 180 0.80 11.78 -27.42
CA LYS A 180 1.57 12.98 -27.05
C LYS A 180 0.69 13.91 -26.25
N ALA A 181 1.24 14.45 -25.16
CA ALA A 181 0.54 15.43 -24.34
C ALA A 181 0.01 16.60 -25.20
N GLY A 182 -1.21 17.04 -24.94
CA GLY A 182 -1.85 18.10 -25.69
C GLY A 182 -3.31 18.31 -25.28
N ASN A 183 -3.97 19.19 -26.00
CA ASN A 183 -5.41 19.43 -25.82
C ASN A 183 -6.21 18.27 -26.38
N VAL A 184 -7.19 17.83 -25.61
CA VAL A 184 -8.12 16.76 -25.95
C VAL A 184 -9.54 17.28 -25.79
N GLU A 185 -10.36 17.12 -26.82
CA GLU A 185 -11.80 17.31 -26.75
C GLU A 185 -12.50 15.97 -26.94
N ILE A 186 -13.44 15.60 -26.03
CA ILE A 186 -14.36 14.48 -26.21
C ILE A 186 -15.77 15.02 -26.11
N SER A 187 -16.53 14.90 -27.19
CA SER A 187 -17.89 15.44 -27.31
C SER A 187 -18.87 14.37 -27.75
N VAL A 188 -20.13 14.47 -27.28
CA VAL A 188 -21.23 13.57 -27.59
C VAL A 188 -22.20 14.25 -28.56
N TYR A 189 -22.70 13.49 -29.53
CA TYR A 189 -23.57 13.93 -30.58
C TYR A 189 -24.79 13.00 -30.69
N ASN A 190 -25.94 13.56 -31.05
CA ASN A 190 -27.12 12.79 -31.44
C ASN A 190 -27.03 12.30 -32.89
N ILE A 191 -28.08 11.57 -33.35
CA ILE A 191 -28.15 11.04 -34.72
C ILE A 191 -28.22 12.12 -35.81
N LEU A 192 -28.61 13.35 -35.44
CA LEU A 192 -28.67 14.51 -36.35
C LEU A 192 -27.31 15.24 -36.44
N GLY A 193 -26.30 14.79 -35.70
CA GLY A 193 -24.98 15.43 -35.64
C GLY A 193 -24.91 16.64 -34.70
N ASN A 194 -25.97 16.92 -33.93
CA ASN A 194 -25.95 18.00 -32.96
C ASN A 194 -25.17 17.58 -31.72
N LYS A 195 -24.25 18.43 -31.27
CA LYS A 195 -23.49 18.22 -30.03
C LYS A 195 -24.44 18.35 -28.83
N VAL A 196 -24.56 17.27 -28.02
CA VAL A 196 -25.44 17.22 -26.85
C VAL A 196 -24.70 17.28 -25.53
N ALA A 197 -23.39 16.97 -25.53
CA ALA A 197 -22.53 17.12 -24.35
C ALA A 197 -21.06 17.26 -24.76
N THR A 198 -20.27 17.94 -23.92
CA THR A 198 -18.82 17.93 -23.95
C THR A 198 -18.35 17.24 -22.68
N LEU A 199 -17.68 16.09 -22.82
CA LEU A 199 -17.22 15.30 -21.71
C LEU A 199 -15.84 15.77 -21.22
N LEU A 200 -14.99 16.20 -22.16
CA LEU A 200 -13.66 16.69 -21.89
C LEU A 200 -13.31 17.79 -22.87
N ASN A 201 -12.71 18.86 -22.36
CA ASN A 201 -12.06 19.88 -23.17
C ASN A 201 -10.90 20.47 -22.35
N GLY A 202 -9.67 20.03 -22.62
CA GLY A 202 -8.52 20.49 -21.86
C GLY A 202 -7.25 19.68 -22.13
N PHE A 203 -6.16 20.14 -21.54
CA PHE A 203 -4.85 19.51 -21.65
C PHE A 203 -4.82 18.15 -20.93
N LYS A 204 -4.26 17.13 -21.60
CA LYS A 204 -3.99 15.80 -21.03
C LYS A 204 -2.56 15.38 -21.34
N PRO A 205 -1.87 14.75 -20.36
CA PRO A 205 -0.56 14.14 -20.59
C PRO A 205 -0.68 12.92 -21.51
N ALA A 206 0.43 12.50 -22.09
CA ALA A 206 0.50 11.22 -22.79
C ALA A 206 0.18 10.06 -21.84
N GLY A 207 -0.56 9.05 -22.30
CA GLY A 207 -0.93 7.90 -21.49
C GLY A 207 -2.37 7.42 -21.75
N ARG A 208 -2.81 6.42 -20.97
CA ARG A 208 -4.18 5.93 -20.96
C ARG A 208 -5.02 6.75 -19.97
N HIS A 209 -6.23 7.07 -20.40
CA HIS A 209 -7.19 7.85 -19.63
C HIS A 209 -8.56 7.22 -19.67
N SER A 210 -9.41 7.61 -18.74
CA SER A 210 -10.82 7.22 -18.76
C SER A 210 -11.70 8.39 -18.36
N ILE A 211 -12.92 8.41 -18.90
CA ILE A 211 -13.94 9.39 -18.54
C ILE A 211 -15.28 8.71 -18.38
N SER A 212 -16.02 9.09 -17.36
CA SER A 212 -17.40 8.63 -17.14
C SER A 212 -18.38 9.59 -17.78
N PHE A 213 -19.41 9.05 -18.41
CA PHE A 213 -20.53 9.80 -18.96
C PHE A 213 -21.83 9.37 -18.29
N ASN A 214 -22.57 10.36 -17.78
CA ASN A 214 -23.91 10.16 -17.26
C ASN A 214 -24.91 10.87 -18.17
N ALA A 215 -25.82 10.08 -18.76
CA ALA A 215 -26.81 10.53 -19.72
C ALA A 215 -28.22 10.65 -19.10
N THR A 216 -28.34 10.90 -17.80
CA THR A 216 -29.65 11.00 -17.10
C THR A 216 -30.60 11.96 -17.78
N ASN A 217 -30.11 13.04 -18.39
CA ASN A 217 -30.93 14.07 -19.03
C ASN A 217 -31.17 13.85 -20.53
N LEU A 218 -30.71 12.73 -21.09
CA LEU A 218 -30.87 12.39 -22.50
C LEU A 218 -31.95 11.31 -22.66
N SER A 219 -32.65 11.29 -23.80
CA SER A 219 -33.61 10.23 -24.15
C SER A 219 -32.92 8.96 -24.57
N SER A 220 -33.56 7.79 -24.37
CA SER A 220 -33.07 6.52 -24.92
C SER A 220 -32.85 6.62 -26.42
N GLY A 221 -31.79 6.03 -26.93
CA GLY A 221 -31.45 6.08 -28.35
C GLY A 221 -29.97 5.93 -28.66
N VAL A 222 -29.63 6.16 -29.92
CA VAL A 222 -28.28 6.09 -30.45
C VAL A 222 -27.60 7.44 -30.35
N TYR A 223 -26.38 7.43 -29.83
CA TYR A 223 -25.50 8.58 -29.73
C TYR A 223 -24.11 8.21 -30.28
N PHE A 224 -23.33 9.24 -30.59
CA PHE A 224 -21.94 9.10 -31.01
C PHE A 224 -21.06 9.95 -30.10
N TYR A 225 -19.90 9.45 -29.77
CA TYR A 225 -18.88 10.25 -29.10
C TYR A 225 -17.63 10.32 -29.95
N ARG A 226 -17.01 11.48 -29.97
CA ARG A 226 -15.85 11.80 -30.79
C ARG A 226 -14.74 12.36 -29.94
N ILE A 227 -13.53 11.81 -30.12
CA ILE A 227 -12.29 12.42 -29.63
C ILE A 227 -11.65 13.25 -30.72
N ASN A 228 -11.05 14.37 -30.32
CA ASN A 228 -10.18 15.18 -31.16
C ASN A 228 -8.95 15.57 -30.33
N SER A 229 -7.75 15.19 -30.77
CA SER A 229 -6.49 15.47 -30.07
C SER A 229 -5.33 15.45 -31.05
N ASN A 230 -4.57 16.55 -31.14
CA ASN A 230 -3.36 16.66 -31.98
C ASN A 230 -3.54 16.17 -33.43
N GLY A 231 -4.71 16.44 -34.04
CA GLY A 231 -5.03 16.00 -35.39
C GLY A 231 -5.60 14.58 -35.50
N PHE A 232 -5.60 13.81 -34.44
CA PHE A 232 -6.32 12.54 -34.37
C PHE A 232 -7.81 12.78 -34.09
N VAL A 233 -8.66 12.17 -34.92
CA VAL A 233 -10.12 12.24 -34.78
C VAL A 233 -10.69 10.84 -34.95
N GLU A 234 -11.41 10.35 -33.95
CA GLU A 234 -12.12 9.07 -34.01
C GLU A 234 -13.52 9.22 -33.40
N THR A 235 -14.49 8.48 -33.95
CA THR A 235 -15.89 8.50 -33.52
C THR A 235 -16.37 7.07 -33.26
N ARG A 236 -17.07 6.88 -32.13
CA ARG A 236 -17.69 5.60 -31.75
C ARG A 236 -19.18 5.79 -31.49
N LYS A 237 -19.93 4.72 -31.67
CA LYS A 237 -21.38 4.65 -31.40
C LYS A 237 -21.63 4.12 -29.99
N MET A 238 -22.64 4.67 -29.31
CA MET A 238 -23.15 4.15 -28.03
C MET A 238 -24.69 4.12 -28.03
N ILE A 239 -25.27 3.25 -27.22
CA ILE A 239 -26.73 3.05 -27.11
C ILE A 239 -27.12 3.30 -25.65
N LEU A 240 -28.00 4.29 -25.45
CA LEU A 240 -28.60 4.57 -24.15
C LEU A 240 -29.95 3.85 -24.07
N GLU A 241 -30.14 3.07 -23.03
CA GLU A 241 -31.40 2.39 -22.68
C GLU A 241 -31.81 2.83 -21.28
N LYS A 242 -33.04 3.32 -21.15
CA LYS A 242 -33.64 3.68 -19.86
C LYS A 242 -34.86 2.85 -19.60
#